data_ad7094ae5c52fb3c541b739606d4b5ca
#
_entry.id   ad7094ae5c52fb3c541b739606d4b5ca
#
_cell.length_a   1.000
_cell.length_b   1.000
_cell.length_c   1.000
_cell.angle_alpha   90.00
_cell.angle_beta   90.00
_cell.angle_gamma   90.00
#
_symmetry.space_group_name_H-M   'P 1'
#
loop_
_entity.id
_entity.type
_entity.pdbx_description
1 polymer ?
#
loop_
_entity_poly.entity_id
_entity_poly.type
_entity_poly.pdbx_seq_one_letter_code
_entity_poly.pdbx_strand_id
1 'polypeptide(L)'
;MHREHLASRLGFILLSAGCAIGIGNVWKFPWMTGQYGGGAFVVIYLIFLLILGVPVLTMEFAMGRASQKSPLKMYQTLKPGSHWRWHGYACLVGNVILMMFYTTVSGWMLQYFVDTAAGRFAGLDVAAAESAFGNMLSNPGRMTVYMGLIVASGFLIISVGIQKGLERVTKWMMMALIILMTALAIHSLFLPGGSEGLKFYLLPDIRRMRDVGVGNVIVGAMNQSFFTLSIGIGSMAIFGSYIDKDHALAGESVRVCALDTLVAFCSGLIIFPACFSYGVDVKSGPALIFMTLPNVFNNLPAGRFWGSLFFLFMTFAAYSTVLAVFENIVSCVGELTGWNRRKTCLICGIAIFLLSLPCILGYNLWSNFRPIAGRDVLDSEDFLVSNLLLPLGSLLFVIFCTTRYGWGWENFLAEANEGKGLKIAKWLRPYMAYVLPVIVSIILIFGLYNFFAA
;
A
#
# COMPACT_ATOMS: atom_id res chain seq x y z
N MET A 1 -5.40 28.28 8.60
CA MET A 1 -4.37 27.55 9.34
C MET A 1 -3.12 27.51 8.50
N HIS A 2 -1.98 27.96 9.02
CA HIS A 2 -0.69 27.71 8.39
C HIS A 2 -0.48 26.20 8.35
N ARG A 3 -0.13 25.64 7.16
CA ARG A 3 0.14 24.23 7.02
C ARG A 3 1.49 23.91 7.66
N GLU A 4 1.56 22.90 8.51
CA GLU A 4 2.84 22.43 9.05
C GLU A 4 3.67 21.86 7.89
N HIS A 5 4.97 22.20 7.85
CA HIS A 5 5.94 21.63 6.92
C HIS A 5 6.71 20.49 7.59
N LEU A 6 7.20 19.55 6.80
CA LEU A 6 8.09 18.51 7.30
C LEU A 6 9.44 19.10 7.71
N ALA A 7 10.05 18.55 8.75
CA ALA A 7 11.30 19.07 9.30
C ALA A 7 12.51 18.83 8.36
N SER A 8 12.42 17.82 7.48
CA SER A 8 13.54 17.46 6.60
C SER A 8 13.08 16.75 5.32
N ARG A 9 13.90 16.86 4.27
CA ARG A 9 13.74 16.11 3.02
C ARG A 9 13.73 14.60 3.25
N LEU A 10 14.60 14.09 4.13
CA LEU A 10 14.61 12.67 4.50
C LEU A 10 13.29 12.27 5.17
N GLY A 11 12.73 13.13 6.02
CA GLY A 11 11.41 12.95 6.60
C GLY A 11 10.32 12.81 5.55
N PHE A 12 10.33 13.67 4.52
CA PHE A 12 9.40 13.58 3.39
C PHE A 12 9.54 12.24 2.64
N ILE A 13 10.77 11.85 2.26
CA ILE A 13 11.01 10.62 1.51
C ILE A 13 10.57 9.41 2.32
N LEU A 14 10.95 9.31 3.60
CA LEU A 14 10.60 8.18 4.46
C LEU A 14 9.10 8.14 4.79
N LEU A 15 8.46 9.29 4.94
CA LEU A 15 7.02 9.35 5.21
C LEU A 15 6.22 8.95 3.96
N SER A 16 6.58 9.48 2.79
CA SER A 16 5.94 9.12 1.52
C SER A 16 6.21 7.65 1.16
N ALA A 17 7.44 7.18 1.34
CA ALA A 17 7.77 5.77 1.18
C ALA A 17 7.02 4.90 2.19
N GLY A 18 6.87 5.33 3.46
CA GLY A 18 6.08 4.62 4.46
C GLY A 18 4.57 4.56 4.15
N CYS A 19 4.05 5.50 3.37
CA CYS A 19 2.70 5.41 2.82
C CYS A 19 2.58 4.35 1.71
N ALA A 20 3.59 4.27 0.84
CA ALA A 20 3.65 3.28 -0.23
C ALA A 20 3.95 1.88 0.32
N ILE A 21 4.98 1.78 1.17
CA ILE A 21 5.44 0.51 1.77
C ILE A 21 4.42 0.02 2.79
N GLY A 22 3.68 -1.01 2.42
CA GLY A 22 2.62 -1.56 3.24
C GLY A 22 2.35 -3.03 2.96
N ILE A 23 1.13 -3.45 3.22
CA ILE A 23 0.64 -4.80 2.91
C ILE A 23 0.85 -5.14 1.44
N GLY A 24 0.80 -4.14 0.55
CA GLY A 24 1.06 -4.30 -0.87
C GLY A 24 2.43 -4.91 -1.20
N ASN A 25 3.47 -4.50 -0.48
CA ASN A 25 4.85 -4.95 -0.71
C ASN A 25 5.17 -6.27 -0.01
N VAL A 26 4.68 -6.42 1.23
CA VAL A 26 5.11 -7.51 2.09
C VAL A 26 4.22 -8.74 2.01
N TRP A 27 3.00 -8.58 1.50
CA TRP A 27 1.99 -9.64 1.37
C TRP A 27 1.50 -9.81 -0.07
N LYS A 28 0.88 -8.77 -0.66
CA LYS A 28 0.23 -8.87 -1.98
C LYS A 28 1.25 -9.11 -3.10
N PHE A 29 2.38 -8.42 -3.08
CA PHE A 29 3.42 -8.58 -4.11
C PHE A 29 4.03 -9.99 -4.14
N PRO A 30 4.50 -10.60 -3.02
CA PRO A 30 4.99 -11.97 -3.04
C PRO A 30 3.92 -12.97 -3.48
N TRP A 31 2.68 -12.83 -2.98
CA TRP A 31 1.58 -13.67 -3.41
C TRP A 31 1.34 -13.58 -4.91
N MET A 32 1.19 -12.38 -5.46
CA MET A 32 0.99 -12.20 -6.90
C MET A 32 2.18 -12.72 -7.72
N THR A 33 3.41 -12.53 -7.23
CA THR A 33 4.61 -13.09 -7.87
C THR A 33 4.55 -14.61 -7.93
N GLY A 34 4.14 -15.27 -6.85
CA GLY A 34 3.94 -16.72 -6.82
C GLY A 34 2.87 -17.19 -7.79
N GLN A 35 1.73 -16.50 -7.81
CA GLN A 35 0.57 -16.82 -8.65
C GLN A 35 0.84 -16.59 -10.14
N TYR A 36 1.57 -15.53 -10.49
CA TYR A 36 1.81 -15.09 -11.87
C TYR A 36 3.15 -15.52 -12.46
N GLY A 37 3.79 -16.58 -11.91
CA GLY A 37 4.92 -17.27 -12.53
C GLY A 37 6.31 -16.72 -12.20
N GLY A 38 6.46 -15.96 -11.11
CA GLY A 38 7.76 -15.58 -10.55
C GLY A 38 8.42 -14.40 -11.26
N GLY A 39 9.70 -14.55 -11.64
CA GLY A 39 10.54 -13.46 -12.15
C GLY A 39 10.00 -12.70 -13.36
N ALA A 40 9.22 -13.35 -14.23
CA ALA A 40 8.60 -12.68 -15.38
C ALA A 40 7.58 -11.60 -14.92
N PHE A 41 6.75 -11.92 -13.92
CA PHE A 41 5.85 -10.97 -13.31
C PHE A 41 6.61 -9.80 -12.67
N VAL A 42 7.70 -10.08 -11.96
CA VAL A 42 8.54 -9.04 -11.30
C VAL A 42 9.07 -8.04 -12.33
N VAL A 43 9.60 -8.52 -13.46
CA VAL A 43 10.12 -7.65 -14.53
C VAL A 43 9.00 -6.77 -15.11
N ILE A 44 7.83 -7.33 -15.40
CA ILE A 44 6.70 -6.57 -15.96
C ILE A 44 6.19 -5.55 -14.93
N TYR A 45 6.11 -5.94 -13.67
CA TYR A 45 5.76 -5.04 -12.56
C TYR A 45 6.70 -3.84 -12.46
N LEU A 46 8.03 -4.06 -12.51
CA LEU A 46 9.03 -2.99 -12.46
C LEU A 46 8.90 -2.03 -13.66
N ILE A 47 8.62 -2.56 -14.86
CA ILE A 47 8.36 -1.73 -16.04
C ILE A 47 7.14 -0.83 -15.79
N PHE A 48 6.01 -1.40 -15.35
CA PHE A 48 4.80 -0.62 -15.08
C PHE A 48 4.98 0.37 -13.93
N LEU A 49 5.74 0.02 -12.91
CA LEU A 49 6.05 0.93 -11.81
C LEU A 49 6.75 2.21 -12.32
N LEU A 50 7.69 2.06 -13.25
CA LEU A 50 8.40 3.20 -13.85
C LEU A 50 7.53 4.00 -14.82
N ILE A 51 6.82 3.32 -15.71
CA ILE A 51 6.08 4.01 -16.78
C ILE A 51 4.71 4.54 -16.32
N LEU A 52 4.06 3.93 -15.33
CA LEU A 52 2.76 4.37 -14.79
C LEU A 52 2.92 4.99 -13.40
N GLY A 53 3.58 4.27 -12.49
CA GLY A 53 3.67 4.65 -11.07
C GLY A 53 4.36 6.00 -10.86
N VAL A 54 5.59 6.16 -11.37
CA VAL A 54 6.37 7.40 -11.19
C VAL A 54 5.67 8.64 -11.76
N PRO A 55 5.12 8.63 -13.01
CA PRO A 55 4.37 9.76 -13.53
C PRO A 55 3.17 10.17 -12.67
N VAL A 56 2.31 9.22 -12.28
CA VAL A 56 1.11 9.51 -11.48
C VAL A 56 1.49 10.00 -10.08
N LEU A 57 2.47 9.37 -9.44
CA LEU A 57 3.01 9.81 -8.16
C LEU A 57 3.53 11.26 -8.23
N THR A 58 4.25 11.62 -9.30
CA THR A 58 4.73 12.97 -9.51
C THR A 58 3.59 13.98 -9.68
N MET A 59 2.49 13.58 -10.34
CA MET A 59 1.30 14.41 -10.51
C MET A 59 0.60 14.65 -9.16
N GLU A 60 0.44 13.62 -8.33
CA GLU A 60 -0.13 13.78 -6.99
C GLU A 60 0.71 14.70 -6.12
N PHE A 61 2.04 14.52 -6.08
CA PHE A 61 2.94 15.42 -5.35
C PHE A 61 2.85 16.86 -5.85
N ALA A 62 2.83 17.06 -7.18
CA ALA A 62 2.75 18.41 -7.77
C ALA A 62 1.44 19.12 -7.39
N MET A 63 0.31 18.43 -7.47
CA MET A 63 -0.97 19.00 -7.08
C MET A 63 -1.03 19.34 -5.59
N GLY A 64 -0.50 18.44 -4.75
CA GLY A 64 -0.38 18.68 -3.31
C GLY A 64 0.48 19.91 -3.00
N ARG A 65 1.68 19.98 -3.60
CA ARG A 65 2.64 21.07 -3.37
C ARG A 65 2.11 22.41 -3.88
N ALA A 66 1.54 22.46 -5.09
CA ALA A 66 1.01 23.68 -5.65
C ALA A 66 -0.21 24.21 -4.88
N SER A 67 -1.07 23.33 -4.38
CA SER A 67 -2.28 23.75 -3.67
C SER A 67 -2.06 24.04 -2.19
N GLN A 68 -1.07 23.41 -1.56
CA GLN A 68 -0.84 23.44 -0.11
C GLN A 68 -2.14 23.06 0.67
N LYS A 69 -2.95 22.14 0.09
CA LYS A 69 -4.23 21.69 0.61
C LYS A 69 -4.32 20.16 0.64
N SER A 70 -5.28 19.65 1.42
CA SER A 70 -5.64 18.24 1.35
C SER A 70 -6.25 17.88 0.00
N PRO A 71 -6.27 16.60 -0.38
CA PRO A 71 -6.90 16.13 -1.62
C PRO A 71 -8.32 16.64 -1.83
N LEU A 72 -9.07 16.82 -0.72
CA LEU A 72 -10.43 17.34 -0.75
C LEU A 72 -10.52 18.75 -1.32
N LYS A 73 -9.60 19.65 -0.94
CA LYS A 73 -9.63 21.07 -1.34
C LYS A 73 -8.65 21.44 -2.44
N MET A 74 -7.69 20.56 -2.80
CA MET A 74 -6.67 20.88 -3.80
C MET A 74 -7.26 21.22 -5.17
N TYR A 75 -8.33 20.50 -5.60
CA TYR A 75 -8.98 20.76 -6.88
C TYR A 75 -9.64 22.13 -6.94
N GLN A 76 -10.30 22.54 -5.85
CA GLN A 76 -10.91 23.89 -5.76
C GLN A 76 -9.85 25.01 -5.75
N THR A 77 -8.69 24.74 -5.18
CA THR A 77 -7.56 25.70 -5.15
C THR A 77 -6.92 25.82 -6.52
N LEU A 78 -6.64 24.71 -7.22
CA LEU A 78 -5.96 24.71 -8.51
C LEU A 78 -6.88 25.08 -9.68
N LYS A 79 -8.18 24.78 -9.59
CA LYS A 79 -9.19 25.15 -10.60
C LYS A 79 -10.53 25.50 -9.95
N PRO A 80 -10.70 26.74 -9.47
CA PRO A 80 -11.92 27.20 -8.81
C PRO A 80 -13.16 27.08 -9.71
N GLY A 81 -14.31 26.78 -9.11
CA GLY A 81 -15.60 26.69 -9.79
C GLY A 81 -15.79 25.45 -10.68
N SER A 82 -14.84 24.53 -10.73
CA SER A 82 -14.91 23.34 -11.55
C SER A 82 -15.60 22.16 -10.84
N HIS A 83 -16.13 21.22 -11.62
CA HIS A 83 -16.69 19.95 -11.10
C HIS A 83 -15.62 18.99 -10.55
N TRP A 84 -14.35 19.25 -10.74
CA TRP A 84 -13.23 18.44 -10.23
C TRP A 84 -13.23 18.27 -8.71
N ARG A 85 -13.90 19.15 -7.97
CA ARG A 85 -14.09 19.00 -6.52
C ARG A 85 -14.66 17.64 -6.10
N TRP A 86 -15.48 17.02 -6.95
CA TRP A 86 -16.07 15.72 -6.64
C TRP A 86 -15.05 14.61 -6.56
N HIS A 87 -13.96 14.69 -7.35
CA HIS A 87 -12.85 13.76 -7.21
C HIS A 87 -12.15 13.92 -5.86
N GLY A 88 -12.06 15.13 -5.30
CA GLY A 88 -11.55 15.32 -3.95
C GLY A 88 -12.36 14.58 -2.87
N TYR A 89 -13.70 14.59 -2.99
CA TYR A 89 -14.54 13.77 -2.11
C TYR A 89 -14.36 12.26 -2.36
N ALA A 90 -14.23 11.84 -3.60
CA ALA A 90 -13.95 10.44 -3.94
C ALA A 90 -12.63 9.97 -3.35
N CYS A 91 -11.58 10.82 -3.35
CA CYS A 91 -10.32 10.52 -2.67
C CYS A 91 -10.52 10.29 -1.15
N LEU A 92 -11.29 11.14 -0.47
CA LEU A 92 -11.57 10.95 0.96
C LEU A 92 -12.33 9.63 1.21
N VAL A 93 -13.37 9.36 0.44
CA VAL A 93 -14.15 8.10 0.56
C VAL A 93 -13.25 6.89 0.30
N GLY A 94 -12.39 6.94 -0.73
CA GLY A 94 -11.44 5.88 -1.04
C GLY A 94 -10.46 5.59 0.10
N ASN A 95 -9.94 6.64 0.75
CA ASN A 95 -9.08 6.48 1.92
C ASN A 95 -9.83 5.87 3.13
N VAL A 96 -11.11 6.23 3.32
CA VAL A 96 -11.93 5.63 4.39
C VAL A 96 -12.17 4.15 4.10
N ILE A 97 -12.61 3.77 2.89
CA ILE A 97 -12.84 2.37 2.51
C ILE A 97 -11.53 1.56 2.61
N LEU A 98 -10.41 2.13 2.17
CA LEU A 98 -9.10 1.49 2.35
C LEU A 98 -8.84 1.16 3.82
N MET A 99 -9.09 2.09 4.74
CA MET A 99 -8.83 1.87 6.16
C MET A 99 -9.81 0.90 6.82
N MET A 100 -10.99 0.67 6.28
CA MET A 100 -11.96 -0.28 6.83
C MET A 100 -11.39 -1.71 6.87
N PHE A 101 -10.78 -2.18 5.78
CA PHE A 101 -10.15 -3.51 5.76
C PHE A 101 -8.66 -3.49 6.17
N TYR A 102 -7.93 -2.43 5.83
CA TYR A 102 -6.50 -2.36 6.06
C TYR A 102 -6.13 -2.35 7.54
N THR A 103 -6.93 -1.69 8.40
CA THR A 103 -6.74 -1.71 9.86
C THR A 103 -7.00 -3.10 10.45
N THR A 104 -7.96 -3.85 9.90
CA THR A 104 -8.25 -5.23 10.29
C THR A 104 -7.05 -6.14 9.97
N VAL A 105 -6.52 -6.09 8.75
CA VAL A 105 -5.34 -6.88 8.35
C VAL A 105 -4.09 -6.45 9.14
N SER A 106 -3.92 -5.15 9.41
CA SER A 106 -2.84 -4.67 10.28
C SER A 106 -2.96 -5.23 11.70
N GLY A 107 -4.19 -5.38 12.20
CA GLY A 107 -4.49 -6.04 13.47
C GLY A 107 -4.08 -7.52 13.46
N TRP A 108 -4.30 -8.26 12.35
CA TRP A 108 -3.85 -9.65 12.22
C TRP A 108 -2.32 -9.76 12.30
N MET A 109 -1.59 -8.86 11.65
CA MET A 109 -0.13 -8.86 11.69
C MET A 109 0.40 -8.61 13.11
N LEU A 110 -0.18 -7.66 13.83
CA LEU A 110 0.13 -7.39 15.23
C LEU A 110 -0.20 -8.60 16.12
N GLN A 111 -1.34 -9.23 15.90
CA GLN A 111 -1.73 -10.45 16.64
C GLN A 111 -0.73 -11.58 16.40
N TYR A 112 -0.34 -11.83 15.15
CA TYR A 112 0.64 -12.85 14.79
C TYR A 112 2.02 -12.57 15.38
N PHE A 113 2.43 -11.30 15.41
CA PHE A 113 3.64 -10.92 16.14
C PHE A 113 3.58 -11.32 17.61
N VAL A 114 2.49 -10.96 18.31
CA VAL A 114 2.32 -11.27 19.73
C VAL A 114 2.24 -12.77 19.96
N ASP A 115 1.51 -13.52 19.13
CA ASP A 115 1.31 -14.96 19.27
C ASP A 115 2.61 -15.73 18.97
N THR A 116 3.37 -15.32 17.97
CA THR A 116 4.69 -15.89 17.66
C THR A 116 5.68 -15.59 18.80
N ALA A 117 5.75 -14.36 19.27
CA ALA A 117 6.61 -13.96 20.37
C ALA A 117 6.25 -14.67 21.69
N ALA A 118 4.97 -14.97 21.91
CA ALA A 118 4.51 -15.78 23.04
C ALA A 118 4.75 -17.29 22.87
N GLY A 119 5.20 -17.74 21.69
CA GLY A 119 5.45 -19.17 21.41
C GLY A 119 4.20 -20.00 21.14
N ARG A 120 3.05 -19.36 20.82
CA ARG A 120 1.78 -20.06 20.59
C ARG A 120 1.75 -20.90 19.31
N PHE A 121 2.64 -20.61 18.36
CA PHE A 121 2.78 -21.37 17.12
C PHE A 121 3.89 -22.40 17.16
N ALA A 122 4.56 -22.59 18.32
CA ALA A 122 5.65 -23.54 18.47
C ALA A 122 5.12 -24.99 18.27
N GLY A 123 5.76 -25.73 17.35
CA GLY A 123 5.43 -27.12 17.06
C GLY A 123 4.15 -27.36 16.28
N LEU A 124 3.48 -26.33 15.75
CA LEU A 124 2.33 -26.52 14.87
C LEU A 124 2.79 -27.09 13.52
N ASP A 125 2.08 -28.09 13.03
CA ASP A 125 2.15 -28.54 11.65
C ASP A 125 1.29 -27.63 10.73
N VAL A 126 1.26 -27.93 9.43
CA VAL A 126 0.51 -27.13 8.44
C VAL A 126 -0.98 -27.08 8.76
N ALA A 127 -1.58 -28.24 9.11
CA ALA A 127 -3.01 -28.32 9.41
C ALA A 127 -3.38 -27.57 10.69
N ALA A 128 -2.52 -27.62 11.71
CA ALA A 128 -2.71 -26.86 12.94
C ALA A 128 -2.50 -25.35 12.72
N ALA A 129 -1.59 -24.93 11.83
CA ALA A 129 -1.41 -23.53 11.47
C ALA A 129 -2.64 -22.97 10.70
N GLU A 130 -3.22 -23.76 9.77
CA GLU A 130 -4.49 -23.42 9.11
C GLU A 130 -5.63 -23.29 10.12
N SER A 131 -5.74 -24.24 11.05
CA SER A 131 -6.74 -24.20 12.12
C SER A 131 -6.54 -22.99 13.04
N ALA A 132 -5.30 -22.60 13.34
CA ALA A 132 -4.99 -21.42 14.14
C ALA A 132 -5.44 -20.12 13.46
N PHE A 133 -5.25 -20.00 12.14
CA PHE A 133 -5.77 -18.86 11.36
C PHE A 133 -7.29 -18.84 11.32
N GLY A 134 -7.94 -19.98 11.05
CA GLY A 134 -9.40 -20.11 11.10
C GLY A 134 -9.99 -19.76 12.48
N ASN A 135 -9.36 -20.21 13.56
CA ASN A 135 -9.74 -19.86 14.93
C ASN A 135 -9.57 -18.37 15.23
N MET A 136 -8.55 -17.74 14.67
CA MET A 136 -8.38 -16.27 14.76
C MET A 136 -9.54 -15.55 14.09
N LEU A 137 -9.89 -15.91 12.87
CA LEU A 137 -10.99 -15.29 12.09
C LEU A 137 -12.36 -15.54 12.74
N SER A 138 -12.53 -16.66 13.45
CA SER A 138 -13.76 -16.99 14.17
C SER A 138 -13.93 -16.24 15.49
N ASN A 139 -12.91 -15.49 15.94
CA ASN A 139 -12.95 -14.78 17.21
C ASN A 139 -13.06 -13.25 16.99
N PRO A 140 -14.29 -12.71 16.83
CA PRO A 140 -14.49 -11.29 16.56
C PRO A 140 -13.97 -10.40 17.69
N GLY A 141 -14.06 -10.83 18.93
CA GLY A 141 -13.62 -10.04 20.09
C GLY A 141 -12.11 -9.79 20.05
N ARG A 142 -11.33 -10.85 19.81
CA ARG A 142 -9.87 -10.73 19.73
C ARG A 142 -9.41 -9.93 18.53
N MET A 143 -10.02 -10.16 17.36
CA MET A 143 -9.74 -9.34 16.15
C MET A 143 -10.03 -7.86 16.39
N THR A 144 -11.17 -7.56 17.03
CA THR A 144 -11.56 -6.16 17.35
C THR A 144 -10.57 -5.50 18.30
N VAL A 145 -10.02 -6.22 19.29
CA VAL A 145 -9.01 -5.66 20.20
C VAL A 145 -7.74 -5.28 19.43
N TYR A 146 -7.20 -6.16 18.60
CA TYR A 146 -5.97 -5.86 17.86
C TYR A 146 -6.17 -4.77 16.80
N MET A 147 -7.30 -4.78 16.07
CA MET A 147 -7.66 -3.69 15.17
C MET A 147 -7.84 -2.37 15.94
N GLY A 148 -8.52 -2.41 17.09
CA GLY A 148 -8.71 -1.26 17.96
C GLY A 148 -7.39 -0.66 18.48
N LEU A 149 -6.40 -1.50 18.80
CA LEU A 149 -5.06 -1.04 19.18
C LEU A 149 -4.37 -0.31 18.03
N ILE A 150 -4.46 -0.82 16.80
CA ILE A 150 -3.93 -0.17 15.59
C ILE A 150 -4.59 1.20 15.40
N VAL A 151 -5.93 1.26 15.44
CA VAL A 151 -6.68 2.51 15.22
C VAL A 151 -6.40 3.51 16.33
N ALA A 152 -6.51 3.11 17.59
CA ALA A 152 -6.32 4.02 18.73
C ALA A 152 -4.90 4.58 18.79
N SER A 153 -3.88 3.73 18.68
CA SER A 153 -2.48 4.18 18.67
C SER A 153 -2.17 5.08 17.48
N GLY A 154 -2.70 4.75 16.28
CA GLY A 154 -2.49 5.56 15.08
C GLY A 154 -3.05 6.97 15.23
N PHE A 155 -4.30 7.13 15.62
CA PHE A 155 -4.89 8.46 15.83
C PHE A 155 -4.27 9.21 17.02
N LEU A 156 -3.81 8.49 18.05
CA LEU A 156 -3.05 9.10 19.14
C LEU A 156 -1.75 9.73 18.63
N ILE A 157 -0.96 9.00 17.84
CA ILE A 157 0.30 9.50 17.25
C ILE A 157 0.03 10.73 16.39
N ILE A 158 -0.98 10.67 15.52
CA ILE A 158 -1.33 11.77 14.61
C ILE A 158 -1.83 12.99 15.38
N SER A 159 -2.52 12.80 16.51
CA SER A 159 -3.04 13.89 17.33
C SER A 159 -1.94 14.80 17.91
N VAL A 160 -0.72 14.27 18.05
CA VAL A 160 0.46 15.02 18.55
C VAL A 160 0.97 16.05 17.53
N GLY A 161 0.71 15.84 16.23
CA GLY A 161 1.14 16.73 15.14
C GLY A 161 1.98 16.02 14.10
N ILE A 162 2.33 16.73 13.01
CA ILE A 162 3.05 16.14 11.89
C ILE A 162 4.51 15.86 12.26
N GLN A 163 5.26 16.87 12.70
CA GLN A 163 6.69 16.72 12.97
C GLN A 163 6.99 15.84 14.18
N LYS A 164 6.33 16.10 15.31
CA LYS A 164 6.59 15.42 16.59
C LYS A 164 5.95 14.05 16.68
N GLY A 165 4.81 13.83 16.01
CA GLY A 165 4.09 12.57 15.97
C GLY A 165 4.42 11.76 14.74
N LEU A 166 3.78 12.08 13.62
CA LEU A 166 3.81 11.30 12.40
C LEU A 166 5.23 11.13 11.83
N GLU A 167 5.95 12.21 11.55
CA GLU A 167 7.29 12.17 10.91
C GLU A 167 8.30 11.42 11.80
N ARG A 168 8.32 11.73 13.09
CA ARG A 168 9.25 11.11 14.02
C ARG A 168 9.03 9.61 14.15
N VAL A 169 7.78 9.18 14.34
CA VAL A 169 7.45 7.75 14.51
C VAL A 169 7.70 7.00 13.22
N THR A 170 7.21 7.50 12.08
CA THR A 170 7.41 6.85 10.78
C THR A 170 8.88 6.73 10.42
N LYS A 171 9.69 7.76 10.69
CA LYS A 171 11.15 7.70 10.44
C LYS A 171 11.83 6.57 11.19
N TRP A 172 11.56 6.40 12.49
CA TRP A 172 12.12 5.32 13.30
C TRP A 172 11.61 3.96 12.87
N MET A 173 10.31 3.85 12.57
CA MET A 173 9.71 2.61 12.07
C MET A 173 10.32 2.19 10.73
N MET A 174 10.49 3.13 9.78
CA MET A 174 11.08 2.83 8.47
C MET A 174 12.55 2.40 8.58
N MET A 175 13.33 3.02 9.46
CA MET A 175 14.71 2.56 9.70
C MET A 175 14.73 1.15 10.31
N ALA A 176 13.91 0.89 11.31
CA ALA A 176 13.79 -0.44 11.91
C ALA A 176 13.33 -1.49 10.90
N LEU A 177 12.33 -1.14 10.05
CA LEU A 177 11.82 -1.99 8.98
C LEU A 177 12.93 -2.39 8.00
N ILE A 178 13.74 -1.45 7.53
CA ILE A 178 14.83 -1.72 6.59
C ILE A 178 15.89 -2.64 7.23
N ILE A 179 16.23 -2.42 8.50
CA ILE A 179 17.20 -3.26 9.24
C ILE A 179 16.64 -4.68 9.41
N LEU A 180 15.41 -4.81 9.89
CA LEU A 180 14.74 -6.11 10.09
C LEU A 180 14.65 -6.90 8.79
N MET A 181 14.18 -6.25 7.73
CA MET A 181 14.02 -6.82 6.41
C MET A 181 15.37 -7.30 5.83
N THR A 182 16.42 -6.49 5.97
CA THR A 182 17.76 -6.85 5.49
C THR A 182 18.29 -8.07 6.25
N ALA A 183 18.13 -8.11 7.57
CA ALA A 183 18.54 -9.25 8.38
C ALA A 183 17.80 -10.54 8.00
N LEU A 184 16.48 -10.46 7.81
CA LEU A 184 15.64 -11.59 7.39
C LEU A 184 15.99 -12.06 5.97
N ALA A 185 16.22 -11.13 5.03
CA ALA A 185 16.60 -11.46 3.65
C ALA A 185 17.96 -12.19 3.64
N ILE A 186 18.96 -11.66 4.35
CA ILE A 186 20.27 -12.33 4.48
C ILE A 186 20.10 -13.72 5.07
N HIS A 187 19.35 -13.87 6.16
CA HIS A 187 19.09 -15.17 6.77
C HIS A 187 18.45 -16.15 5.77
N SER A 188 17.44 -15.72 5.02
CA SER A 188 16.73 -16.58 4.06
C SER A 188 17.63 -17.07 2.89
N LEU A 189 18.65 -16.30 2.52
CA LEU A 189 19.60 -16.70 1.46
C LEU A 189 20.47 -17.90 1.86
N PHE A 190 20.67 -18.13 3.16
CA PHE A 190 21.45 -19.26 3.68
C PHE A 190 20.62 -20.51 3.98
N LEU A 191 19.32 -20.52 3.68
CA LEU A 191 18.47 -21.68 3.89
C LEU A 191 18.81 -22.81 2.91
N PRO A 192 18.84 -24.07 3.38
CA PRO A 192 19.07 -25.22 2.51
C PRO A 192 17.96 -25.33 1.45
N GLY A 193 18.35 -25.41 0.15
CA GLY A 193 17.36 -25.45 -0.95
C GLY A 193 16.79 -24.11 -1.38
N GLY A 194 17.13 -23.00 -0.69
CA GLY A 194 16.65 -21.66 -1.02
C GLY A 194 17.05 -21.14 -2.41
N SER A 195 18.09 -21.71 -3.01
CA SER A 195 18.53 -21.36 -4.36
C SER A 195 17.46 -21.57 -5.45
N GLU A 196 16.60 -22.59 -5.31
CA GLU A 196 15.49 -22.81 -6.23
C GLU A 196 14.42 -21.71 -6.11
N GLY A 197 14.13 -21.26 -4.89
CA GLY A 197 13.25 -20.11 -4.64
C GLY A 197 13.80 -18.82 -5.23
N LEU A 198 15.13 -18.60 -5.13
CA LEU A 198 15.78 -17.46 -5.77
C LEU A 198 15.69 -17.52 -7.29
N LYS A 199 15.92 -18.68 -7.89
CA LYS A 199 15.77 -18.86 -9.34
C LYS A 199 14.33 -18.59 -9.79
N PHE A 200 13.36 -19.11 -9.06
CA PHE A 200 11.93 -18.86 -9.33
C PHE A 200 11.61 -17.36 -9.29
N TYR A 201 12.13 -16.66 -8.30
CA TYR A 201 11.83 -15.24 -8.05
C TYR A 201 12.57 -14.29 -9.01
N LEU A 202 13.86 -14.57 -9.29
CA LEU A 202 14.73 -13.64 -10.01
C LEU A 202 14.84 -13.92 -11.50
N LEU A 203 14.69 -15.19 -11.92
CA LEU A 203 14.84 -15.55 -13.32
C LEU A 203 13.49 -15.52 -14.05
N PRO A 204 13.34 -14.64 -15.06
CA PRO A 204 12.12 -14.63 -15.87
C PRO A 204 11.92 -15.94 -16.63
N ASP A 205 10.76 -16.56 -16.48
CA ASP A 205 10.39 -17.77 -17.21
C ASP A 205 9.13 -17.51 -18.05
N ILE A 206 9.32 -17.41 -19.36
CA ILE A 206 8.25 -17.17 -20.34
C ILE A 206 7.27 -18.35 -20.42
N ARG A 207 7.72 -19.59 -20.13
CA ARG A 207 6.85 -20.77 -20.15
C ARG A 207 5.82 -20.67 -19.03
N ARG A 208 6.28 -20.41 -17.79
CA ARG A 208 5.39 -20.20 -16.65
C ARG A 208 4.40 -19.05 -16.89
N MET A 209 4.85 -17.96 -17.52
CA MET A 209 4.00 -16.84 -17.88
C MET A 209 2.89 -17.24 -18.88
N ARG A 210 3.20 -18.12 -19.85
CA ARG A 210 2.21 -18.64 -20.81
C ARG A 210 1.20 -19.58 -20.15
N ASP A 211 1.65 -20.44 -19.22
CA ASP A 211 0.79 -21.39 -18.51
C ASP A 211 -0.26 -20.67 -17.66
N VAL A 212 0.09 -19.53 -17.09
CA VAL A 212 -0.84 -18.67 -16.31
C VAL A 212 -1.73 -17.80 -17.21
N GLY A 213 -1.28 -17.57 -18.45
CA GLY A 213 -1.90 -16.63 -19.39
C GLY A 213 -1.23 -15.24 -19.35
N VAL A 214 -0.59 -14.89 -20.45
CA VAL A 214 0.18 -13.63 -20.59
C VAL A 214 -0.63 -12.39 -20.21
N GLY A 215 -1.91 -12.34 -20.63
CA GLY A 215 -2.81 -11.22 -20.31
C GLY A 215 -3.02 -11.06 -18.80
N ASN A 216 -3.23 -12.17 -18.08
CA ASN A 216 -3.43 -12.17 -16.64
C ASN A 216 -2.18 -11.66 -15.88
N VAL A 217 -0.99 -12.10 -16.32
CA VAL A 217 0.29 -11.66 -15.75
C VAL A 217 0.49 -10.16 -15.95
N ILE A 218 0.24 -9.65 -17.16
CA ILE A 218 0.35 -8.22 -17.49
C ILE A 218 -0.59 -7.40 -16.61
N VAL A 219 -1.88 -7.76 -16.57
CA VAL A 219 -2.87 -7.01 -15.78
C VAL A 219 -2.60 -7.10 -14.30
N GLY A 220 -2.21 -8.26 -13.79
CA GLY A 220 -1.80 -8.43 -12.40
C GLY A 220 -0.64 -7.51 -12.03
N ALA A 221 0.41 -7.46 -12.87
CA ALA A 221 1.57 -6.59 -12.66
C ALA A 221 1.22 -5.09 -12.72
N MET A 222 0.33 -4.72 -13.65
CA MET A 222 -0.17 -3.35 -13.75
C MET A 222 -0.96 -2.95 -12.49
N ASN A 223 -1.93 -3.76 -12.06
CA ASN A 223 -2.73 -3.49 -10.85
C ASN A 223 -1.83 -3.38 -9.62
N GLN A 224 -0.84 -4.25 -9.50
CA GLN A 224 0.11 -4.20 -8.39
C GLN A 224 0.93 -2.90 -8.40
N SER A 225 1.28 -2.35 -9.56
CA SER A 225 2.04 -1.10 -9.65
C SER A 225 1.27 0.13 -9.13
N PHE A 226 -0.05 0.16 -9.26
CA PHE A 226 -0.89 1.21 -8.65
C PHE A 226 -1.10 0.99 -7.15
N PHE A 227 -1.36 -0.25 -6.78
CA PHE A 227 -1.64 -0.61 -5.39
C PHE A 227 -0.44 -0.33 -4.48
N THR A 228 0.77 -0.75 -4.90
CA THR A 228 1.98 -0.63 -4.09
C THR A 228 2.32 0.83 -3.75
N LEU A 229 2.10 1.77 -4.68
CA LEU A 229 2.37 3.19 -4.47
C LEU A 229 1.21 3.95 -3.81
N SER A 230 0.08 3.30 -3.53
CA SER A 230 -1.11 3.93 -2.95
C SER A 230 -1.56 5.19 -3.71
N ILE A 231 -1.40 5.21 -5.05
CA ILE A 231 -1.75 6.34 -5.93
C ILE A 231 -3.20 6.23 -6.43
N GLY A 232 -3.80 7.38 -6.77
CA GLY A 232 -5.18 7.47 -7.27
C GLY A 232 -6.20 7.94 -6.26
N ILE A 233 -5.93 7.86 -4.97
CA ILE A 233 -6.81 8.35 -3.89
C ILE A 233 -6.24 9.56 -3.14
N GLY A 234 -5.23 10.21 -3.72
CA GLY A 234 -4.63 11.42 -3.17
C GLY A 234 -3.81 11.22 -1.89
N SER A 235 -3.48 9.97 -1.52
CA SER A 235 -2.64 9.70 -0.35
C SER A 235 -1.26 10.34 -0.48
N MET A 236 -0.72 10.40 -1.69
CA MET A 236 0.56 11.06 -1.94
C MET A 236 0.44 12.58 -2.08
N ALA A 237 -0.71 13.09 -2.52
CA ALA A 237 -0.94 14.52 -2.62
C ALA A 237 -0.87 15.23 -1.25
N ILE A 238 -1.29 14.56 -0.16
CA ILE A 238 -1.17 15.16 1.19
C ILE A 238 0.30 15.41 1.55
N PHE A 239 1.21 14.47 1.24
CA PHE A 239 2.64 14.63 1.51
C PHE A 239 3.28 15.67 0.59
N GLY A 240 2.86 15.72 -0.69
CA GLY A 240 3.22 16.81 -1.60
C GLY A 240 2.92 18.19 -1.00
N SER A 241 1.82 18.32 -0.24
CA SER A 241 1.45 19.59 0.39
C SER A 241 2.31 19.99 1.60
N TYR A 242 3.20 19.14 2.06
CA TYR A 242 4.12 19.38 3.19
C TYR A 242 5.58 19.60 2.75
N ILE A 243 5.88 19.45 1.43
CA ILE A 243 7.23 19.61 0.90
C ILE A 243 7.45 21.02 0.36
N ASP A 244 8.68 21.52 0.53
CA ASP A 244 9.14 22.77 -0.02
C ASP A 244 9.52 22.66 -1.51
N LYS A 245 9.83 23.82 -2.15
CA LYS A 245 10.13 23.92 -3.58
C LYS A 245 11.61 23.77 -3.93
N ASP A 246 12.43 23.32 -2.99
CA ASP A 246 13.88 23.20 -3.18
C ASP A 246 14.27 22.09 -4.17
N HIS A 247 13.40 21.08 -4.34
CA HIS A 247 13.68 19.92 -5.15
C HIS A 247 12.57 19.64 -6.17
N ALA A 248 13.02 19.25 -7.39
CA ALA A 248 12.12 18.80 -8.46
C ALA A 248 11.46 17.48 -8.10
N LEU A 249 10.14 17.37 -8.32
CA LEU A 249 9.32 16.27 -7.81
C LEU A 249 9.56 14.92 -8.50
N ALA A 250 9.98 14.92 -9.78
CA ALA A 250 10.29 13.66 -10.48
C ALA A 250 11.40 12.88 -9.77
N GLY A 251 12.44 13.57 -9.28
CA GLY A 251 13.51 12.93 -8.50
C GLY A 251 13.03 12.36 -7.16
N GLU A 252 12.13 13.07 -6.49
CA GLU A 252 11.53 12.58 -5.23
C GLU A 252 10.63 11.36 -5.47
N SER A 253 9.83 11.39 -6.53
CA SER A 253 8.98 10.26 -6.92
C SER A 253 9.79 9.00 -7.23
N VAL A 254 10.91 9.15 -7.95
CA VAL A 254 11.83 8.02 -8.22
C VAL A 254 12.43 7.46 -6.93
N ARG A 255 12.80 8.31 -5.96
CA ARG A 255 13.35 7.85 -4.68
C ARG A 255 12.32 7.10 -3.84
N VAL A 256 11.09 7.62 -3.76
CA VAL A 256 9.99 6.94 -3.06
C VAL A 256 9.71 5.58 -3.72
N CYS A 257 9.62 5.56 -5.06
CA CYS A 257 9.42 4.35 -5.83
C CYS A 257 10.57 3.33 -5.64
N ALA A 258 11.83 3.79 -5.59
CA ALA A 258 12.98 2.92 -5.36
C ALA A 258 12.97 2.29 -3.96
N LEU A 259 12.58 3.04 -2.92
CA LEU A 259 12.44 2.50 -1.56
C LEU A 259 11.28 1.50 -1.47
N ASP A 260 10.15 1.81 -2.09
CA ASP A 260 9.01 0.91 -2.20
C ASP A 260 9.39 -0.41 -2.86
N THR A 261 10.06 -0.31 -4.02
CA THR A 261 10.57 -1.47 -4.77
C THR A 261 11.58 -2.29 -3.96
N LEU A 262 12.49 -1.62 -3.23
CA LEU A 262 13.47 -2.30 -2.38
C LEU A 262 12.78 -3.19 -1.35
N VAL A 263 11.74 -2.68 -0.69
CA VAL A 263 10.99 -3.46 0.31
C VAL A 263 10.22 -4.61 -0.34
N ALA A 264 9.53 -4.37 -1.45
CA ALA A 264 8.84 -5.43 -2.19
C ALA A 264 9.83 -6.52 -2.64
N PHE A 265 10.98 -6.10 -3.17
CA PHE A 265 12.03 -7.02 -3.63
C PHE A 265 12.60 -7.87 -2.49
N CYS A 266 12.93 -7.25 -1.35
CA CYS A 266 13.43 -7.98 -0.18
C CYS A 266 12.39 -8.91 0.43
N SER A 267 11.10 -8.54 0.39
CA SER A 267 10.02 -9.45 0.82
C SER A 267 10.00 -10.74 0.00
N GLY A 268 10.22 -10.65 -1.31
CA GLY A 268 10.39 -11.84 -2.17
C GLY A 268 11.64 -12.64 -1.81
N LEU A 269 12.78 -11.98 -1.51
CA LEU A 269 14.01 -12.66 -1.05
C LEU A 269 13.84 -13.37 0.30
N ILE A 270 12.92 -12.93 1.14
CA ILE A 270 12.59 -13.59 2.40
C ILE A 270 11.68 -14.80 2.15
N ILE A 271 10.61 -14.60 1.39
CA ILE A 271 9.51 -15.56 1.29
C ILE A 271 9.84 -16.72 0.35
N PHE A 272 10.34 -16.46 -0.86
CA PHE A 272 10.54 -17.54 -1.85
C PHE A 272 11.62 -18.55 -1.44
N PRO A 273 12.82 -18.16 -0.99
CA PRO A 273 13.77 -19.13 -0.49
C PRO A 273 13.22 -19.97 0.66
N ALA A 274 12.49 -19.35 1.58
CA ALA A 274 11.86 -20.06 2.70
C ALA A 274 10.81 -21.07 2.23
N CYS A 275 9.91 -20.69 1.32
CA CYS A 275 8.89 -21.58 0.77
C CYS A 275 9.50 -22.80 0.07
N PHE A 276 10.49 -22.59 -0.79
CA PHE A 276 11.15 -23.69 -1.52
C PHE A 276 11.97 -24.59 -0.60
N SER A 277 12.62 -24.04 0.43
CA SER A 277 13.38 -24.81 1.42
C SER A 277 12.51 -25.79 2.21
N TYR A 278 11.24 -25.45 2.42
CA TYR A 278 10.31 -26.24 3.23
C TYR A 278 9.16 -26.86 2.43
N GLY A 279 9.25 -26.86 1.10
CA GLY A 279 8.27 -27.48 0.21
C GLY A 279 6.87 -26.86 0.23
N VAL A 280 6.80 -25.55 0.48
CA VAL A 280 5.55 -24.81 0.59
C VAL A 280 5.11 -24.30 -0.77
N ASP A 281 3.82 -24.48 -1.11
CA ASP A 281 3.27 -23.95 -2.36
C ASP A 281 3.19 -22.41 -2.33
N VAL A 282 3.95 -21.79 -3.23
CA VAL A 282 3.96 -20.31 -3.38
C VAL A 282 2.66 -19.73 -3.93
N LYS A 283 1.74 -20.58 -4.42
CA LYS A 283 0.43 -20.19 -4.95
C LYS A 283 -0.68 -20.16 -3.89
N SER A 284 -0.37 -20.42 -2.63
CA SER A 284 -1.37 -20.51 -1.54
C SER A 284 -2.14 -19.22 -1.22
N GLY A 285 -1.94 -18.16 -2.02
CA GLY A 285 -2.70 -16.92 -1.91
C GLY A 285 -2.42 -16.12 -0.64
N PRO A 286 -3.41 -15.36 -0.15
CA PRO A 286 -3.30 -14.61 1.10
C PRO A 286 -2.95 -15.48 2.32
N ALA A 287 -3.34 -16.75 2.28
CA ALA A 287 -3.05 -17.73 3.31
C ALA A 287 -1.56 -18.03 3.50
N LEU A 288 -0.74 -17.80 2.47
CA LEU A 288 0.70 -18.07 2.49
C LEU A 288 1.40 -17.52 3.73
N ILE A 289 1.12 -16.28 4.09
CA ILE A 289 1.80 -15.62 5.22
C ILE A 289 1.29 -16.13 6.56
N PHE A 290 -0.02 -16.28 6.71
CA PHE A 290 -0.63 -16.59 8.00
C PHE A 290 -0.73 -18.08 8.30
N MET A 291 -0.82 -18.92 7.27
CA MET A 291 -0.94 -20.37 7.43
C MET A 291 0.40 -21.07 7.26
N THR A 292 1.22 -20.62 6.30
CA THR A 292 2.39 -21.39 5.89
C THR A 292 3.66 -20.93 6.54
N LEU A 293 3.91 -19.61 6.64
CA LEU A 293 5.15 -19.09 7.23
C LEU A 293 5.33 -19.44 8.72
N PRO A 294 4.29 -19.51 9.58
CA PRO A 294 4.48 -20.00 10.93
C PRO A 294 5.08 -21.42 10.98
N ASN A 295 4.66 -22.30 10.08
CA ASN A 295 5.24 -23.66 9.98
C ASN A 295 6.68 -23.62 9.47
N VAL A 296 6.99 -22.75 8.50
CA VAL A 296 8.39 -22.55 8.06
C VAL A 296 9.29 -22.14 9.22
N PHE A 297 8.84 -21.18 10.03
CA PHE A 297 9.61 -20.73 11.20
C PHE A 297 9.75 -21.84 12.25
N ASN A 298 8.75 -22.73 12.43
CA ASN A 298 8.87 -23.85 13.37
C ASN A 298 9.99 -24.82 13.01
N ASN A 299 10.33 -24.94 11.73
CA ASN A 299 11.41 -25.81 11.26
C ASN A 299 12.80 -25.15 11.27
N LEU A 300 12.88 -23.86 11.64
CA LEU A 300 14.14 -23.12 11.69
C LEU A 300 14.78 -23.17 13.08
N PRO A 301 16.14 -23.23 13.16
CA PRO A 301 16.85 -22.91 14.40
C PRO A 301 16.46 -21.50 14.87
N ALA A 302 16.08 -21.38 16.16
CA ALA A 302 15.56 -20.12 16.72
C ALA A 302 14.33 -19.55 15.97
N GLY A 303 13.48 -20.39 15.39
CA GLY A 303 12.36 -19.99 14.55
C GLY A 303 11.36 -19.05 15.24
N ARG A 304 11.15 -19.20 16.55
CA ARG A 304 10.35 -18.23 17.33
C ARG A 304 10.92 -16.82 17.24
N PHE A 305 12.24 -16.65 17.31
CA PHE A 305 12.91 -15.36 17.18
C PHE A 305 12.73 -14.80 15.76
N TRP A 306 13.07 -15.57 14.73
CA TRP A 306 12.95 -15.14 13.34
C TRP A 306 11.51 -14.88 12.91
N GLY A 307 10.58 -15.71 13.33
CA GLY A 307 9.14 -15.50 13.08
C GLY A 307 8.61 -14.25 13.77
N SER A 308 9.04 -13.96 15.00
CA SER A 308 8.68 -12.73 15.70
C SER A 308 9.21 -11.49 14.98
N LEU A 309 10.46 -11.52 14.53
CA LEU A 309 11.03 -10.42 13.73
C LEU A 309 10.30 -10.23 12.41
N PHE A 310 9.90 -11.33 11.75
CA PHE A 310 9.15 -11.26 10.50
C PHE A 310 7.78 -10.59 10.70
N PHE A 311 6.99 -11.04 11.68
CA PHE A 311 5.67 -10.43 11.93
C PHE A 311 5.77 -9.02 12.51
N LEU A 312 6.85 -8.68 13.22
CA LEU A 312 7.14 -7.30 13.62
C LEU A 312 7.42 -6.41 12.39
N PHE A 313 8.24 -6.91 11.45
CA PHE A 313 8.49 -6.26 10.18
C PHE A 313 7.18 -6.02 9.41
N MET A 314 6.33 -7.04 9.29
CA MET A 314 5.02 -6.96 8.65
C MET A 314 4.12 -5.92 9.31
N THR A 315 4.11 -5.90 10.65
CA THR A 315 3.35 -4.93 11.45
C THR A 315 3.81 -3.50 11.18
N PHE A 316 5.12 -3.25 11.15
CA PHE A 316 5.66 -1.93 10.86
C PHE A 316 5.35 -1.47 9.44
N ALA A 317 5.46 -2.36 8.45
CA ALA A 317 5.09 -2.06 7.07
C ALA A 317 3.60 -1.67 6.95
N ALA A 318 2.71 -2.46 7.53
CA ALA A 318 1.28 -2.15 7.53
C ALA A 318 0.96 -0.85 8.29
N TYR A 319 1.56 -0.67 9.46
CA TYR A 319 1.26 0.46 10.33
C TYR A 319 1.77 1.80 9.78
N SER A 320 2.86 1.82 9.02
CA SER A 320 3.34 3.05 8.36
C SER A 320 2.34 3.60 7.36
N THR A 321 1.71 2.72 6.56
CA THR A 321 0.61 3.10 5.66
C THR A 321 -0.63 3.56 6.42
N VAL A 322 -1.00 2.88 7.51
CA VAL A 322 -2.13 3.29 8.36
C VAL A 322 -1.93 4.72 8.86
N LEU A 323 -0.76 5.05 9.41
CA LEU A 323 -0.46 6.41 9.88
C LEU A 323 -0.55 7.45 8.77
N ALA A 324 -0.04 7.13 7.59
CA ALA A 324 -0.04 8.01 6.43
C ALA A 324 -1.47 8.31 5.94
N VAL A 325 -2.31 7.28 5.82
CA VAL A 325 -3.70 7.43 5.36
C VAL A 325 -4.56 8.09 6.42
N PHE A 326 -4.35 7.81 7.71
CA PHE A 326 -5.03 8.53 8.79
C PHE A 326 -4.73 10.03 8.76
N GLU A 327 -3.47 10.42 8.48
CA GLU A 327 -3.12 11.84 8.29
C GLU A 327 -3.91 12.46 7.14
N ASN A 328 -4.05 11.75 6.02
CA ASN A 328 -4.83 12.22 4.88
C ASN A 328 -6.31 12.44 5.28
N ILE A 329 -6.93 11.46 5.95
CA ILE A 329 -8.32 11.55 6.43
C ILE A 329 -8.48 12.72 7.39
N VAL A 330 -7.60 12.84 8.39
CA VAL A 330 -7.65 13.92 9.40
C VAL A 330 -7.47 15.31 8.76
N SER A 331 -6.55 15.43 7.80
CA SER A 331 -6.36 16.69 7.07
C SER A 331 -7.58 17.05 6.21
N CYS A 332 -8.17 16.09 5.51
CA CYS A 332 -9.38 16.31 4.72
C CYS A 332 -10.56 16.73 5.59
N VAL A 333 -10.84 15.99 6.66
CA VAL A 333 -11.97 16.28 7.58
C VAL A 333 -11.73 17.58 8.34
N GLY A 334 -10.50 17.84 8.79
CA GLY A 334 -10.14 19.08 9.48
C GLY A 334 -10.32 20.32 8.59
N GLU A 335 -9.92 20.24 7.30
CA GLU A 335 -10.15 21.34 6.33
C GLU A 335 -11.64 21.51 5.96
N LEU A 336 -12.43 20.44 5.98
CA LEU A 336 -13.87 20.47 5.70
C LEU A 336 -14.65 21.12 6.83
N THR A 337 -14.36 20.71 8.08
CA THR A 337 -15.15 21.06 9.26
C THR A 337 -14.61 22.27 10.01
N GLY A 338 -13.34 22.62 9.84
CA GLY A 338 -12.66 23.65 10.62
C GLY A 338 -12.33 23.22 12.07
N TRP A 339 -12.52 21.96 12.44
CA TRP A 339 -12.24 21.44 13.77
C TRP A 339 -10.73 21.46 14.07
N ASN A 340 -10.41 21.55 15.37
CA ASN A 340 -9.03 21.40 15.79
C ASN A 340 -8.55 19.94 15.62
N ARG A 341 -7.25 19.75 15.48
CA ARG A 341 -6.62 18.46 15.18
C ARG A 341 -7.03 17.34 16.15
N ARG A 342 -7.04 17.62 17.47
CA ARG A 342 -7.40 16.61 18.49
C ARG A 342 -8.84 16.12 18.35
N LYS A 343 -9.79 17.04 18.17
CA LYS A 343 -11.20 16.70 17.96
C LYS A 343 -11.38 15.89 16.67
N THR A 344 -10.72 16.31 15.59
CA THR A 344 -10.78 15.62 14.31
C THR A 344 -10.24 14.19 14.44
N CYS A 345 -9.07 13.99 15.08
CA CYS A 345 -8.50 12.67 15.33
C CYS A 345 -9.43 11.79 16.15
N LEU A 346 -10.05 12.31 17.20
CA LEU A 346 -10.97 11.53 18.04
C LEU A 346 -12.19 11.06 17.23
N ILE A 347 -12.83 11.97 16.50
CA ILE A 347 -14.04 11.63 15.73
C ILE A 347 -13.70 10.69 14.56
N CYS A 348 -12.62 10.95 13.81
CA CYS A 348 -12.17 10.06 12.74
C CYS A 348 -11.77 8.69 13.29
N GLY A 349 -11.11 8.63 14.46
CA GLY A 349 -10.74 7.38 15.10
C GLY A 349 -11.94 6.52 15.47
N ILE A 350 -12.97 7.12 16.09
CA ILE A 350 -14.23 6.43 16.39
C ILE A 350 -14.92 5.97 15.08
N ALA A 351 -14.98 6.85 14.08
CA ALA A 351 -15.60 6.51 12.80
C ALA A 351 -14.89 5.35 12.09
N ILE A 352 -13.57 5.38 11.96
CA ILE A 352 -12.81 4.29 11.33
C ILE A 352 -12.94 3.00 12.14
N PHE A 353 -12.87 3.06 13.48
CA PHE A 353 -13.09 1.88 14.30
C PHE A 353 -14.43 1.21 14.02
N LEU A 354 -15.52 1.98 14.01
CA LEU A 354 -16.87 1.46 13.75
C LEU A 354 -17.03 0.96 12.32
N LEU A 355 -16.49 1.69 11.33
CA LEU A 355 -16.55 1.31 9.93
C LEU A 355 -15.69 0.09 9.59
N SER A 356 -14.68 -0.25 10.40
CA SER A 356 -13.88 -1.47 10.23
C SER A 356 -14.53 -2.72 10.82
N LEU A 357 -15.55 -2.59 11.69
CA LEU A 357 -16.23 -3.74 12.30
C LEU A 357 -16.90 -4.68 11.26
N PRO A 358 -17.56 -4.20 10.20
CA PRO A 358 -18.13 -5.07 9.17
C PRO A 358 -17.10 -6.03 8.55
N CYS A 359 -15.88 -5.57 8.31
CA CYS A 359 -14.80 -6.40 7.80
C CYS A 359 -14.48 -7.58 8.77
N ILE A 360 -14.40 -7.30 10.07
CA ILE A 360 -14.20 -8.34 11.11
C ILE A 360 -15.39 -9.31 11.15
N LEU A 361 -16.61 -8.75 11.19
CA LEU A 361 -17.83 -9.54 11.29
C LEU A 361 -18.09 -10.42 10.06
N GLY A 362 -17.58 -10.03 8.90
CA GLY A 362 -17.67 -10.79 7.66
C GLY A 362 -17.03 -12.19 7.71
N TYR A 363 -16.09 -12.42 8.63
CA TYR A 363 -15.46 -13.74 8.83
C TYR A 363 -16.19 -14.65 9.83
N ASN A 364 -17.16 -14.11 10.57
CA ASN A 364 -17.85 -14.84 11.64
C ASN A 364 -19.35 -14.59 11.64
N LEU A 365 -19.85 -13.58 12.37
CA LEU A 365 -21.29 -13.34 12.53
C LEU A 365 -22.01 -13.00 11.22
N TRP A 366 -21.32 -12.37 10.27
CA TRP A 366 -21.84 -11.98 8.96
C TRP A 366 -21.24 -12.79 7.80
N SER A 367 -20.75 -13.99 8.06
CA SER A 367 -20.09 -14.86 7.06
C SER A 367 -20.94 -15.15 5.81
N ASN A 368 -22.27 -15.05 5.93
CA ASN A 368 -23.21 -15.19 4.82
C ASN A 368 -23.45 -13.89 4.06
N PHE A 369 -22.99 -12.74 4.57
CA PHE A 369 -23.15 -11.44 3.90
C PHE A 369 -22.06 -11.28 2.85
N ARG A 370 -22.47 -11.28 1.58
CA ARG A 370 -21.61 -11.23 0.39
C ARG A 370 -21.96 -10.01 -0.44
N PRO A 371 -21.44 -8.81 -0.13
CA PRO A 371 -21.93 -7.56 -0.70
C PRO A 371 -21.65 -7.40 -2.19
N ILE A 372 -20.53 -7.89 -2.73
CA ILE A 372 -20.16 -7.73 -4.14
C ILE A 372 -19.78 -9.07 -4.76
N ALA A 373 -20.48 -9.47 -5.81
CA ALA A 373 -20.17 -10.66 -6.63
C ALA A 373 -19.91 -11.95 -5.79
N GLY A 374 -20.65 -12.14 -4.71
CA GLY A 374 -20.53 -13.34 -3.85
C GLY A 374 -19.28 -13.38 -2.96
N ARG A 375 -18.51 -12.31 -2.90
CA ARG A 375 -17.28 -12.20 -2.09
C ARG A 375 -17.56 -11.69 -0.69
N ASP A 376 -16.68 -11.98 0.25
CA ASP A 376 -16.80 -11.48 1.62
C ASP A 376 -16.60 -9.95 1.71
N VAL A 377 -16.74 -9.39 2.91
CA VAL A 377 -16.67 -7.95 3.12
C VAL A 377 -15.28 -7.41 2.79
N LEU A 378 -14.21 -8.07 3.25
CA LEU A 378 -12.83 -7.64 2.99
C LEU A 378 -12.52 -7.62 1.50
N ASP A 379 -12.82 -8.70 0.78
CA ASP A 379 -12.59 -8.82 -0.64
C ASP A 379 -13.41 -7.79 -1.44
N SER A 380 -14.61 -7.46 -0.96
CA SER A 380 -15.47 -6.44 -1.56
C SER A 380 -14.91 -5.02 -1.36
N GLU A 381 -14.40 -4.70 -0.18
CA GLU A 381 -13.74 -3.44 0.13
C GLU A 381 -12.42 -3.29 -0.64
N ASP A 382 -11.58 -4.35 -0.70
CA ASP A 382 -10.33 -4.35 -1.49
C ASP A 382 -10.63 -4.18 -2.98
N PHE A 383 -11.69 -4.81 -3.50
CA PHE A 383 -12.10 -4.63 -4.89
C PHE A 383 -12.45 -3.17 -5.20
N LEU A 384 -13.27 -2.53 -4.37
CA LEU A 384 -13.64 -1.13 -4.56
C LEU A 384 -12.40 -0.22 -4.59
N VAL A 385 -11.42 -0.47 -3.74
CA VAL A 385 -10.19 0.32 -3.71
C VAL A 385 -9.28 -0.06 -4.86
N SER A 386 -8.86 -1.32 -4.94
CA SER A 386 -7.76 -1.76 -5.82
C SER A 386 -8.14 -1.80 -7.29
N ASN A 387 -9.39 -2.19 -7.62
CA ASN A 387 -9.83 -2.38 -8.99
C ASN A 387 -10.64 -1.21 -9.55
N LEU A 388 -11.20 -0.35 -8.69
CA LEU A 388 -12.00 0.78 -9.14
C LEU A 388 -11.37 2.13 -8.76
N LEU A 389 -11.20 2.43 -7.47
CA LEU A 389 -10.85 3.78 -7.02
C LEU A 389 -9.40 4.16 -7.34
N LEU A 390 -8.42 3.26 -7.19
CA LEU A 390 -7.02 3.55 -7.51
C LEU A 390 -6.81 3.79 -9.01
N PRO A 391 -7.24 2.90 -9.93
CA PRO A 391 -7.06 3.14 -11.36
C PRO A 391 -7.88 4.33 -11.88
N LEU A 392 -9.15 4.45 -11.48
CA LEU A 392 -10.01 5.57 -11.89
C LEU A 392 -9.47 6.90 -11.38
N GLY A 393 -9.08 6.95 -10.12
CA GLY A 393 -8.50 8.15 -9.53
C GLY A 393 -7.17 8.53 -10.19
N SER A 394 -6.29 7.55 -10.47
CA SER A 394 -5.05 7.78 -11.22
C SER A 394 -5.33 8.38 -12.60
N LEU A 395 -6.33 7.84 -13.31
CA LEU A 395 -6.78 8.40 -14.60
C LEU A 395 -7.24 9.85 -14.46
N LEU A 396 -8.04 10.15 -13.44
CA LEU A 396 -8.53 11.51 -13.19
C LEU A 396 -7.39 12.47 -12.81
N PHE A 397 -6.38 12.05 -12.05
CA PHE A 397 -5.17 12.84 -11.80
C PHE A 397 -4.41 13.14 -13.08
N VAL A 398 -4.22 12.15 -13.94
CA VAL A 398 -3.55 12.33 -15.23
C VAL A 398 -4.32 13.32 -16.12
N ILE A 399 -5.64 13.14 -16.27
CA ILE A 399 -6.48 14.04 -17.09
C ILE A 399 -6.45 15.46 -16.52
N PHE A 400 -6.52 15.62 -15.21
CA PHE A 400 -6.50 16.93 -14.56
C PHE A 400 -5.16 17.66 -14.78
N CYS A 401 -4.04 16.96 -14.67
CA CYS A 401 -2.71 17.56 -14.85
C CYS A 401 -2.34 17.83 -16.31
N THR A 402 -2.92 17.09 -17.28
CA THR A 402 -2.45 17.15 -18.67
C THR A 402 -3.37 17.90 -19.62
N THR A 403 -4.67 18.08 -19.27
CA THR A 403 -5.66 18.66 -20.17
C THR A 403 -6.04 20.09 -19.80
N ARG A 404 -6.54 20.86 -20.78
CA ARG A 404 -7.08 22.20 -20.58
C ARG A 404 -8.32 22.27 -19.70
N TYR A 405 -9.01 21.15 -19.55
CA TYR A 405 -10.19 21.03 -18.69
C TYR A 405 -9.85 20.91 -17.21
N GLY A 406 -8.63 20.53 -16.91
CA GLY A 406 -8.05 20.48 -15.57
C GLY A 406 -7.11 21.66 -15.26
N TRP A 407 -6.07 21.39 -14.49
CA TRP A 407 -5.01 22.34 -14.14
C TRP A 407 -4.09 22.65 -15.33
N GLY A 408 -3.88 21.65 -16.18
CA GLY A 408 -3.16 21.78 -17.44
C GLY A 408 -1.67 21.46 -17.37
N TRP A 409 -1.14 21.02 -18.51
CA TRP A 409 0.24 20.56 -18.65
C TRP A 409 1.31 21.57 -18.22
N GLU A 410 1.16 22.84 -18.66
CA GLU A 410 2.18 23.85 -18.39
C GLU A 410 2.30 24.17 -16.89
N ASN A 411 1.18 24.26 -16.19
CA ASN A 411 1.15 24.46 -14.74
C ASN A 411 1.75 23.26 -13.99
N PHE A 412 1.35 22.04 -14.40
CA PHE A 412 1.93 20.80 -13.84
C PHE A 412 3.43 20.74 -14.06
N LEU A 413 3.90 21.00 -15.29
CA LEU A 413 5.30 20.89 -15.63
C LEU A 413 6.15 21.96 -14.90
N ALA A 414 5.64 23.18 -14.79
CA ALA A 414 6.30 24.25 -14.06
C ALA A 414 6.49 23.87 -12.58
N GLU A 415 5.43 23.41 -11.93
CA GLU A 415 5.48 22.99 -10.54
C GLU A 415 6.37 21.76 -10.34
N ALA A 416 6.20 20.71 -11.14
CA ALA A 416 6.97 19.47 -10.99
C ALA A 416 8.48 19.68 -11.18
N ASN A 417 8.87 20.64 -12.03
CA ASN A 417 10.25 20.97 -12.36
C ASN A 417 10.85 22.09 -11.50
N GLU A 418 10.09 22.65 -10.57
CA GLU A 418 10.61 23.68 -9.65
C GLU A 418 11.62 23.05 -8.68
N GLY A 419 12.74 23.75 -8.47
CA GLY A 419 13.84 23.28 -7.63
C GLY A 419 14.92 22.50 -8.37
N LYS A 420 15.82 21.88 -7.58
CA LYS A 420 17.00 21.13 -8.07
C LYS A 420 16.69 19.66 -8.24
N GLY A 421 17.30 19.01 -9.22
CA GLY A 421 17.22 17.54 -9.40
C GLY A 421 16.67 17.11 -10.75
N LEU A 422 16.13 15.88 -10.81
CA LEU A 422 15.59 15.28 -12.03
C LEU A 422 14.32 16.02 -12.46
N LYS A 423 14.30 16.51 -13.69
CA LYS A 423 13.20 17.26 -14.27
C LYS A 423 12.47 16.45 -15.34
N ILE A 424 11.16 16.68 -15.45
CA ILE A 424 10.34 16.10 -16.53
C ILE A 424 10.65 16.84 -17.83
N ALA A 425 11.00 16.10 -18.87
CA ALA A 425 11.26 16.66 -20.18
C ALA A 425 9.94 17.01 -20.91
N LYS A 426 9.91 18.13 -21.62
CA LYS A 426 8.71 18.61 -22.35
C LYS A 426 8.20 17.60 -23.39
N TRP A 427 9.08 16.82 -24.00
CA TRP A 427 8.71 15.82 -25.00
C TRP A 427 7.89 14.64 -24.43
N LEU A 428 7.87 14.47 -23.09
CA LEU A 428 7.02 13.46 -22.44
C LEU A 428 5.52 13.81 -22.42
N ARG A 429 5.16 15.06 -22.84
CA ARG A 429 3.75 15.48 -22.89
C ARG A 429 2.84 14.53 -23.66
N PRO A 430 3.15 14.10 -24.90
CA PRO A 430 2.28 13.16 -25.63
C PRO A 430 2.10 11.83 -24.90
N TYR A 431 3.16 11.33 -24.27
CA TYR A 431 3.06 10.12 -23.47
C TYR A 431 2.12 10.31 -22.28
N MET A 432 2.33 11.35 -21.46
CA MET A 432 1.53 11.57 -20.24
C MET A 432 0.09 12.01 -20.55
N ALA A 433 -0.15 12.72 -21.67
CA ALA A 433 -1.47 13.23 -22.02
C ALA A 433 -2.36 12.22 -22.78
N TYR A 434 -1.77 11.29 -23.53
CA TYR A 434 -2.51 10.38 -24.40
C TYR A 434 -2.24 8.89 -24.11
N VAL A 435 -0.97 8.49 -24.02
CA VAL A 435 -0.62 7.07 -23.87
C VAL A 435 -0.95 6.59 -22.46
N LEU A 436 -0.55 7.33 -21.44
CA LEU A 436 -0.78 6.99 -20.04
C LEU A 436 -2.28 6.85 -19.70
N PRO A 437 -3.19 7.78 -20.08
CA PRO A 437 -4.62 7.60 -19.86
C PRO A 437 -5.21 6.36 -20.55
N VAL A 438 -4.74 6.05 -21.76
CA VAL A 438 -5.21 4.85 -22.49
C VAL A 438 -4.80 3.58 -21.75
N ILE A 439 -3.54 3.48 -21.31
CA ILE A 439 -3.05 2.33 -20.57
C ILE A 439 -3.86 2.17 -19.27
N VAL A 440 -4.05 3.24 -18.51
CA VAL A 440 -4.82 3.20 -17.25
C VAL A 440 -6.27 2.81 -17.50
N SER A 441 -6.88 3.30 -18.59
CA SER A 441 -8.26 2.92 -18.96
C SER A 441 -8.39 1.45 -19.31
N ILE A 442 -7.41 0.89 -20.04
CA ILE A 442 -7.37 -0.55 -20.35
C ILE A 442 -7.27 -1.37 -19.07
N ILE A 443 -6.41 -0.97 -18.11
CA ILE A 443 -6.27 -1.64 -16.82
C ILE A 443 -7.61 -1.64 -16.07
N LEU A 444 -8.24 -0.48 -15.98
CA LEU A 444 -9.52 -0.32 -15.29
C LEU A 444 -10.61 -1.23 -15.89
N ILE A 445 -10.78 -1.18 -17.22
CA ILE A 445 -11.80 -1.98 -17.92
C ILE A 445 -11.53 -3.48 -17.75
N PHE A 446 -10.29 -3.90 -17.94
CA PHE A 446 -9.93 -5.32 -17.84
C PHE A 446 -9.99 -5.83 -16.40
N GLY A 447 -9.60 -5.00 -15.43
CA GLY A 447 -9.74 -5.31 -14.00
C GLY A 447 -11.20 -5.52 -13.59
N LEU A 448 -12.10 -4.65 -14.06
CA LEU A 448 -13.54 -4.79 -13.83
C LEU A 448 -14.11 -6.03 -14.55
N TYR A 449 -13.72 -6.25 -15.81
CA TYR A 449 -14.16 -7.42 -16.56
C TYR A 449 -13.79 -8.72 -15.87
N ASN A 450 -12.52 -8.89 -15.50
CA ASN A 450 -12.06 -10.11 -14.82
C ASN A 450 -12.74 -10.33 -13.48
N PHE A 451 -13.08 -9.26 -12.76
CA PHE A 451 -13.73 -9.37 -11.46
C PHE A 451 -15.17 -9.90 -11.57
N PHE A 452 -15.92 -9.45 -12.60
CA PHE A 452 -17.31 -9.90 -12.80
C PHE A 452 -17.45 -11.15 -13.65
N ALA A 453 -16.40 -11.55 -14.38
CA ALA A 453 -16.39 -12.75 -15.20
C ALA A 453 -15.87 -14.00 -14.46
N ALA A 454 -15.22 -13.82 -13.32
CA ALA A 454 -14.74 -14.88 -12.43
C ALA A 454 -15.82 -15.26 -11.42
#